data_2fcc07bcd6ccf739f28b0bde078b5355
#
_entry.id   2fcc07bcd6ccf739f28b0bde078b5355
#
_cell.length_a   1.000
_cell.length_b   1.000
_cell.length_c   1.000
_cell.angle_alpha   90.00
_cell.angle_beta   90.00
_cell.angle_gamma   90.00
#
_symmetry.space_group_name_H-M   'P 1'
#
loop_
_entity.id
_entity.type
_entity.pdbx_description
1 polymer ?
#
loop_
_entity_poly.entity_id
_entity_poly.type
_entity_poly.pdbx_seq_one_letter_code
_entity_poly.pdbx_strand_id
1 'polypeptide(L)'
;MREILQGIIDLHVHAGPSVAKRAVDAGDMLKEGLEAGYRAFVVKDHYFPTMMSANLVEKHLGSEKIKVFGGIALNNSVGGINVKAVDVAYGMGAKFVYMPTVSSEHHITEHKGHFPGAGSASVEEKPMIYVDENGNLQEEVKDLIKYVAQKPDLILATGHGSVREIDALIPAAAKAGVQKIFINHPFFLIGASIEKIVEWAKMGAYIELNACVFPPSNFGSVSFDVAAKILESVPLDQIVIDSDYGQNGNGSPXXXXQSSKSI
;
A
#
# COMPACT_ATOMS: atom_id res chain seq x y z
N MET A 1 -17.77 -12.28 -14.63
CA MET A 1 -16.73 -11.96 -13.65
C MET A 1 -15.38 -11.60 -14.28
N ARG A 2 -14.84 -12.43 -15.19
CA ARG A 2 -13.59 -12.07 -15.92
C ARG A 2 -13.68 -10.71 -16.63
N GLU A 3 -14.87 -10.33 -17.09
CA GLU A 3 -15.07 -9.02 -17.74
C GLU A 3 -14.84 -7.83 -16.82
N ILE A 4 -15.15 -7.99 -15.52
CA ILE A 4 -14.95 -6.92 -14.52
C ILE A 4 -13.45 -6.69 -14.27
N LEU A 5 -12.64 -7.73 -14.43
CA LEU A 5 -11.20 -7.66 -14.16
C LEU A 5 -10.39 -7.13 -15.37
N GLN A 6 -11.04 -6.96 -16.53
CA GLN A 6 -10.35 -6.47 -17.71
C GLN A 6 -9.87 -5.03 -17.53
N GLY A 7 -8.57 -4.83 -17.67
CA GLY A 7 -7.96 -3.50 -17.58
C GLY A 7 -7.67 -3.04 -16.18
N ILE A 8 -7.89 -3.87 -15.16
CA ILE A 8 -7.63 -3.51 -13.75
C ILE A 8 -6.14 -3.19 -13.56
N ILE A 9 -5.89 -2.20 -12.70
CA ILE A 9 -4.58 -1.91 -12.13
C ILE A 9 -4.72 -2.11 -10.62
N ASP A 10 -4.11 -3.16 -10.09
CA ASP A 10 -4.14 -3.48 -8.66
C ASP A 10 -2.92 -2.83 -7.99
N LEU A 11 -3.16 -1.84 -7.15
CA LEU A 11 -2.08 -1.03 -6.56
C LEU A 11 -1.48 -1.64 -5.29
N HIS A 12 -2.02 -2.78 -4.80
CA HIS A 12 -1.60 -3.33 -3.51
C HIS A 12 -1.65 -4.86 -3.53
N VAL A 13 -0.54 -5.49 -3.94
CA VAL A 13 -0.43 -6.95 -4.01
C VAL A 13 0.78 -7.42 -3.19
N HIS A 14 0.55 -8.28 -2.21
CA HIS A 14 1.61 -8.88 -1.40
C HIS A 14 2.15 -10.15 -2.07
N ALA A 15 3.13 -10.01 -2.95
CA ALA A 15 3.73 -11.15 -3.66
C ALA A 15 5.19 -11.37 -3.23
N GLY A 16 5.63 -12.62 -3.26
CA GLY A 16 7.05 -12.95 -3.03
C GLY A 16 7.94 -12.55 -4.20
N PRO A 17 9.27 -12.52 -4.00
CA PRO A 17 9.98 -12.99 -2.79
C PRO A 17 9.86 -12.05 -1.59
N SER A 18 9.75 -12.61 -0.39
CA SER A 18 9.61 -11.87 0.87
C SER A 18 10.09 -12.75 2.03
N VAL A 19 10.52 -12.12 3.13
CA VAL A 19 10.77 -12.85 4.38
C VAL A 19 9.44 -13.32 5.01
N ALA A 20 8.34 -12.64 4.68
CA ALA A 20 6.99 -13.10 5.07
C ALA A 20 6.50 -14.16 4.08
N LYS A 21 5.79 -15.16 4.59
CA LYS A 21 5.18 -16.18 3.73
C LYS A 21 4.08 -15.54 2.87
N ARG A 22 4.14 -15.82 1.57
CA ARG A 22 3.17 -15.31 0.61
C ARG A 22 2.42 -16.47 -0.06
N ALA A 23 1.19 -16.21 -0.47
CA ALA A 23 0.36 -17.19 -1.21
C ALA A 23 0.83 -17.32 -2.66
N VAL A 24 1.41 -16.26 -3.21
CA VAL A 24 1.91 -16.20 -4.61
C VAL A 24 3.23 -15.46 -4.65
N ASP A 25 4.05 -15.74 -5.64
CA ASP A 25 5.18 -14.87 -5.96
C ASP A 25 4.79 -13.91 -7.10
N ALA A 26 5.69 -12.98 -7.44
CA ALA A 26 5.41 -11.97 -8.48
C ALA A 26 5.22 -12.59 -9.86
N GLY A 27 5.89 -13.75 -10.12
CA GLY A 27 5.71 -14.48 -11.39
C GLY A 27 4.36 -15.17 -11.47
N ASP A 28 3.91 -15.76 -10.36
CA ASP A 28 2.57 -16.36 -10.29
C ASP A 28 1.49 -15.28 -10.47
N MET A 29 1.65 -14.15 -9.77
CA MET A 29 0.73 -13.01 -9.88
C MET A 29 0.67 -12.49 -11.32
N LEU A 30 1.81 -12.43 -12.02
CA LEU A 30 1.84 -11.98 -13.42
C LEU A 30 1.05 -12.94 -14.31
N LYS A 31 1.22 -14.26 -14.16
CA LYS A 31 0.47 -15.26 -14.94
C LYS A 31 -1.03 -15.14 -14.69
N GLU A 32 -1.42 -15.10 -13.41
CA GLU A 32 -2.83 -14.95 -13.03
C GLU A 32 -3.43 -13.64 -13.53
N GLY A 33 -2.66 -12.55 -13.43
CA GLY A 33 -3.07 -11.22 -13.91
C GLY A 33 -3.29 -11.20 -15.42
N LEU A 34 -2.38 -11.83 -16.17
CA LEU A 34 -2.54 -11.98 -17.65
C LEU A 34 -3.82 -12.75 -17.99
N GLU A 35 -4.07 -13.87 -17.31
CA GLU A 35 -5.27 -14.69 -17.52
C GLU A 35 -6.56 -13.94 -17.18
N ALA A 36 -6.50 -13.08 -16.14
CA ALA A 36 -7.64 -12.29 -15.69
C ALA A 36 -7.83 -10.99 -16.50
N GLY A 37 -6.83 -10.59 -17.29
CA GLY A 37 -6.89 -9.39 -18.10
C GLY A 37 -6.45 -8.11 -17.37
N TYR A 38 -5.66 -8.23 -16.34
CA TYR A 38 -5.10 -7.08 -15.64
C TYR A 38 -4.20 -6.26 -16.57
N ARG A 39 -4.24 -4.96 -16.43
CA ARG A 39 -3.34 -4.04 -17.14
C ARG A 39 -2.03 -3.84 -16.38
N ALA A 40 -2.09 -3.86 -15.04
CA ALA A 40 -0.89 -3.71 -14.22
C ALA A 40 -1.15 -4.15 -12.77
N PHE A 41 -0.07 -4.37 -12.04
CA PHE A 41 -0.14 -4.48 -10.58
C PHE A 41 1.14 -3.94 -9.94
N VAL A 42 1.01 -3.59 -8.65
CA VAL A 42 2.14 -3.11 -7.83
C VAL A 42 2.45 -4.17 -6.78
N VAL A 43 3.67 -4.70 -6.83
CA VAL A 43 4.15 -5.59 -5.78
C VAL A 43 4.54 -4.74 -4.56
N LYS A 44 3.95 -5.02 -3.42
CA LYS A 44 4.28 -4.38 -2.15
C LYS A 44 4.89 -5.42 -1.21
N ASP A 45 5.95 -5.02 -0.53
CA ASP A 45 6.49 -5.80 0.58
C ASP A 45 6.86 -4.85 1.73
N HIS A 46 6.70 -5.35 2.95
CA HIS A 46 7.00 -4.55 4.15
C HIS A 46 8.49 -4.49 4.44
N TYR A 47 9.25 -5.47 3.97
CA TYR A 47 10.62 -5.73 4.45
C TYR A 47 11.71 -5.31 3.48
N PHE A 48 11.43 -5.35 2.17
CA PHE A 48 12.45 -5.04 1.18
C PHE A 48 11.85 -4.39 -0.08
N PRO A 49 12.62 -3.56 -0.80
CA PRO A 49 12.13 -2.93 -2.02
C PRO A 49 11.79 -3.95 -3.10
N THR A 50 10.70 -3.75 -3.82
CA THR A 50 10.13 -4.73 -4.73
C THR A 50 10.36 -4.45 -6.22
N MET A 51 10.90 -3.26 -6.58
CA MET A 51 11.11 -2.93 -7.99
C MET A 51 12.07 -3.88 -8.71
N MET A 52 13.00 -4.52 -7.98
CA MET A 52 13.93 -5.48 -8.58
C MET A 52 13.19 -6.72 -9.09
N SER A 53 12.33 -7.30 -8.24
CA SER A 53 11.52 -8.47 -8.64
C SER A 53 10.50 -8.07 -9.73
N ALA A 54 9.86 -6.91 -9.58
CA ALA A 54 8.90 -6.40 -10.57
C ALA A 54 9.54 -6.28 -11.96
N ASN A 55 10.71 -5.64 -12.04
CA ASN A 55 11.42 -5.44 -13.31
C ASN A 55 11.85 -6.77 -13.96
N LEU A 56 12.35 -7.70 -13.15
CA LEU A 56 12.79 -9.01 -13.69
C LEU A 56 11.59 -9.84 -14.15
N VAL A 57 10.52 -9.85 -13.38
CA VAL A 57 9.29 -10.60 -13.73
C VAL A 57 8.69 -10.01 -15.01
N GLU A 58 8.54 -8.69 -15.09
CA GLU A 58 8.02 -8.05 -16.31
C GLU A 58 8.89 -8.36 -17.52
N LYS A 59 10.21 -8.23 -17.38
CA LYS A 59 11.18 -8.44 -18.47
C LYS A 59 11.16 -9.87 -19.01
N HIS A 60 11.10 -10.86 -18.12
CA HIS A 60 11.32 -12.26 -18.53
C HIS A 60 10.04 -13.07 -18.69
N LEU A 61 8.96 -12.70 -18.00
CA LEU A 61 7.69 -13.42 -18.01
C LEU A 61 6.52 -12.57 -18.53
N GLY A 62 6.70 -11.27 -18.56
CA GLY A 62 5.64 -10.33 -18.94
C GLY A 62 5.38 -10.27 -20.44
N SER A 63 4.42 -9.46 -20.79
CA SER A 63 4.08 -9.13 -22.18
C SER A 63 3.74 -7.65 -22.24
N GLU A 64 3.54 -7.13 -23.45
CA GLU A 64 3.10 -5.74 -23.62
C GLU A 64 1.72 -5.45 -22.99
N LYS A 65 0.99 -6.52 -22.63
CA LYS A 65 -0.38 -6.42 -22.10
C LYS A 65 -0.45 -6.10 -20.62
N ILE A 66 0.62 -6.38 -19.84
CA ILE A 66 0.61 -6.19 -18.39
C ILE A 66 1.92 -5.56 -17.92
N LYS A 67 1.81 -4.61 -16.99
CA LYS A 67 2.97 -3.95 -16.37
C LYS A 67 3.08 -4.37 -14.91
N VAL A 68 4.32 -4.46 -14.42
CA VAL A 68 4.58 -4.81 -13.02
C VAL A 68 5.41 -3.68 -12.40
N PHE A 69 4.89 -3.10 -11.34
CA PHE A 69 5.55 -2.02 -10.62
C PHE A 69 5.91 -2.47 -9.20
N GLY A 70 6.82 -1.74 -8.60
CA GLY A 70 7.20 -1.97 -7.21
C GLY A 70 7.35 -0.67 -6.44
N GLY A 71 7.68 -0.81 -5.17
CA GLY A 71 7.87 0.32 -4.28
C GLY A 71 8.85 0.00 -3.16
N ILE A 72 8.95 0.95 -2.23
CA ILE A 72 9.79 0.83 -1.04
C ILE A 72 8.97 1.26 0.18
N ALA A 73 8.96 0.42 1.22
CA ALA A 73 8.35 0.75 2.52
C ALA A 73 9.48 1.15 3.48
N LEU A 74 9.33 2.33 4.09
CA LEU A 74 10.41 2.96 4.87
C LEU A 74 10.47 2.44 6.31
N ASN A 75 10.59 1.11 6.41
CA ASN A 75 10.71 0.39 7.68
C ASN A 75 12.18 0.26 8.12
N ASN A 76 12.41 -0.25 9.32
CA ASN A 76 13.74 -0.48 9.87
C ASN A 76 14.63 -1.30 8.92
N SER A 77 14.05 -2.24 8.20
CA SER A 77 14.76 -3.15 7.28
C SER A 77 15.47 -2.42 6.13
N VAL A 78 15.03 -1.20 5.79
CA VAL A 78 15.65 -0.38 4.73
C VAL A 78 16.35 0.88 5.30
N GLY A 79 16.50 0.94 6.63
CA GLY A 79 17.13 2.07 7.31
C GLY A 79 16.17 3.20 7.65
N GLY A 80 14.87 2.91 7.73
CA GLY A 80 13.86 3.88 8.15
C GLY A 80 13.51 4.90 7.07
N ILE A 81 13.16 6.13 7.50
CA ILE A 81 12.79 7.23 6.60
C ILE A 81 14.09 7.80 5.99
N ASN A 82 14.48 7.22 4.89
CA ASN A 82 15.81 7.40 4.27
C ASN A 82 15.65 7.85 2.82
N VAL A 83 15.81 9.16 2.58
CA VAL A 83 15.66 9.76 1.25
C VAL A 83 16.61 9.13 0.22
N LYS A 84 17.85 8.75 0.66
CA LYS A 84 18.81 8.13 -0.26
C LYS A 84 18.31 6.76 -0.75
N ALA A 85 17.68 5.97 0.11
CA ALA A 85 17.07 4.70 -0.30
C ALA A 85 15.92 4.94 -1.30
N VAL A 86 15.11 5.98 -1.07
CA VAL A 86 14.01 6.36 -1.98
C VAL A 86 14.56 6.82 -3.34
N ASP A 87 15.63 7.62 -3.34
CA ASP A 87 16.28 8.10 -4.56
C ASP A 87 16.77 6.92 -5.44
N VAL A 88 17.42 5.94 -4.81
CA VAL A 88 17.89 4.74 -5.51
C VAL A 88 16.69 3.90 -6.01
N ALA A 89 15.69 3.71 -5.15
CA ALA A 89 14.47 2.96 -5.52
C ALA A 89 13.77 3.62 -6.72
N TYR A 90 13.62 4.95 -6.69
CA TYR A 90 13.01 5.72 -7.78
C TYR A 90 13.81 5.55 -9.08
N GLY A 91 15.14 5.65 -9.00
CA GLY A 91 16.04 5.42 -10.14
C GLY A 91 15.93 4.01 -10.73
N MET A 92 15.49 3.04 -9.91
CA MET A 92 15.23 1.66 -10.34
C MET A 92 13.77 1.42 -10.76
N GLY A 93 12.95 2.48 -10.81
CA GLY A 93 11.59 2.40 -11.32
C GLY A 93 10.49 2.25 -10.26
N ALA A 94 10.79 2.48 -8.98
CA ALA A 94 9.76 2.47 -7.94
C ALA A 94 8.65 3.48 -8.26
N LYS A 95 7.40 3.09 -8.03
CA LYS A 95 6.23 3.97 -8.18
C LYS A 95 5.61 4.35 -6.83
N PHE A 96 5.89 3.59 -5.79
CA PHE A 96 5.38 3.87 -4.45
C PHE A 96 6.53 4.04 -3.47
N VAL A 97 6.41 5.05 -2.61
CA VAL A 97 7.15 5.14 -1.36
C VAL A 97 6.11 5.13 -0.24
N TYR A 98 6.19 4.12 0.60
CA TYR A 98 5.28 3.99 1.76
C TYR A 98 5.99 4.52 2.99
N MET A 99 5.34 5.38 3.74
CA MET A 99 5.76 5.71 5.10
C MET A 99 5.83 4.41 5.93
N PRO A 100 6.45 4.41 7.09
CA PRO A 100 6.59 3.17 7.86
C PRO A 100 5.30 2.38 7.97
N THR A 101 5.41 1.07 7.71
CA THR A 101 4.32 0.11 7.83
C THR A 101 4.52 -0.73 9.09
N VAL A 102 5.20 -1.86 8.99
CA VAL A 102 5.40 -2.76 10.14
C VAL A 102 6.26 -2.14 11.26
N SER A 103 7.09 -1.15 10.92
CA SER A 103 7.89 -0.41 11.92
C SER A 103 7.14 0.79 12.50
N SER A 104 5.93 1.14 12.01
CA SER A 104 5.14 2.23 12.61
C SER A 104 4.78 1.87 14.04
N GLU A 105 4.94 2.81 14.98
CA GLU A 105 4.50 2.63 16.37
C GLU A 105 3.03 2.24 16.45
N HIS A 106 2.20 2.90 15.64
CA HIS A 106 0.76 2.60 15.59
C HIS A 106 0.52 1.13 15.20
N HIS A 107 1.19 0.65 14.14
CA HIS A 107 1.06 -0.75 13.70
C HIS A 107 1.49 -1.73 14.80
N ILE A 108 2.64 -1.48 15.43
CA ILE A 108 3.18 -2.35 16.48
C ILE A 108 2.19 -2.43 17.66
N THR A 109 1.61 -1.29 18.05
CA THR A 109 0.65 -1.19 19.15
C THR A 109 -0.65 -1.93 18.84
N GLU A 110 -1.21 -1.75 17.64
CA GLU A 110 -2.49 -2.35 17.25
C GLU A 110 -2.39 -3.87 17.06
N HIS A 111 -1.29 -4.35 16.47
CA HIS A 111 -1.13 -5.78 16.18
C HIS A 111 -0.45 -6.59 17.29
N LYS A 112 0.19 -5.95 18.25
CA LYS A 112 0.88 -6.63 19.37
C LYS A 112 1.81 -7.74 18.89
N GLY A 113 2.50 -7.51 17.79
CA GLY A 113 3.47 -8.43 17.22
C GLY A 113 2.90 -9.60 16.39
N HIS A 114 1.58 -9.65 16.20
CA HIS A 114 0.94 -10.73 15.44
C HIS A 114 0.03 -10.17 14.36
N PHE A 115 0.39 -10.35 13.09
CA PHE A 115 -0.46 -9.98 11.96
C PHE A 115 -0.20 -10.92 10.76
N PRO A 116 -1.16 -11.05 9.84
CA PRO A 116 -1.05 -12.02 8.73
C PRO A 116 0.13 -11.79 7.78
N GLY A 117 0.66 -10.59 7.71
CA GLY A 117 1.82 -10.24 6.89
C GLY A 117 3.16 -10.33 7.59
N ALA A 118 3.20 -10.87 8.83
CA ALA A 118 4.43 -10.92 9.61
C ALA A 118 5.52 -11.74 8.92
N GLY A 119 6.72 -11.18 8.90
CA GLY A 119 7.91 -11.90 8.45
C GLY A 119 8.55 -12.70 9.57
N SER A 120 9.55 -13.48 9.23
CA SER A 120 10.32 -14.29 10.19
C SER A 120 11.64 -13.62 10.60
N ALA A 121 11.73 -12.30 10.46
CA ALA A 121 12.92 -11.55 10.86
C ALA A 121 13.15 -11.71 12.38
N SER A 122 14.40 -11.97 12.76
CA SER A 122 14.76 -12.24 14.16
C SER A 122 15.08 -10.98 14.96
N VAL A 123 15.29 -9.84 14.27
CA VAL A 123 15.58 -8.56 14.92
C VAL A 123 14.26 -7.84 15.16
N GLU A 124 14.07 -7.41 16.39
CA GLU A 124 12.85 -6.71 16.81
C GLU A 124 12.67 -5.38 16.09
N GLU A 125 11.43 -5.08 15.70
CA GLU A 125 11.09 -3.79 15.09
C GLU A 125 11.20 -2.67 16.13
N LYS A 126 11.89 -1.60 15.76
CA LYS A 126 11.95 -0.39 16.58
C LYS A 126 10.81 0.53 16.17
N PRO A 127 9.96 0.97 17.10
CA PRO A 127 8.85 1.86 16.76
C PRO A 127 9.31 3.13 16.07
N MET A 128 8.63 3.49 14.99
CA MET A 128 8.88 4.72 14.22
C MET A 128 7.64 5.59 14.25
N ILE A 129 7.85 6.89 14.42
CA ILE A 129 6.79 7.90 14.48
C ILE A 129 7.18 9.02 13.51
N TYR A 130 6.20 9.61 12.79
CA TYR A 130 6.46 10.70 11.83
C TYR A 130 6.55 12.08 12.49
N VAL A 131 5.99 12.22 13.69
CA VAL A 131 5.81 13.50 14.35
C VAL A 131 6.50 13.51 15.71
N ASP A 132 6.86 14.70 16.18
CA ASP A 132 7.38 14.90 17.54
C ASP A 132 6.22 14.96 18.57
N GLU A 133 6.54 15.19 19.84
CA GLU A 133 5.57 15.31 20.94
C GLU A 133 4.53 16.43 20.68
N ASN A 134 4.92 17.46 19.95
CA ASN A 134 4.06 18.62 19.63
C ASN A 134 3.24 18.41 18.36
N GLY A 135 3.41 17.29 17.66
CA GLY A 135 2.71 16.98 16.42
C GLY A 135 3.38 17.56 15.16
N ASN A 136 4.60 18.08 15.29
CA ASN A 136 5.34 18.57 14.13
C ASN A 136 6.05 17.40 13.43
N LEU A 137 6.04 17.39 12.11
CA LEU A 137 6.76 16.37 11.33
C LEU A 137 8.25 16.41 11.65
N GLN A 138 8.84 15.24 11.81
CA GLN A 138 10.28 15.07 11.98
C GLN A 138 11.04 15.51 10.73
N GLU A 139 12.29 15.90 10.85
CA GLU A 139 13.06 16.49 9.74
C GLU A 139 13.22 15.52 8.56
N GLU A 140 13.49 14.25 8.84
CA GLU A 140 13.60 13.23 7.79
C GLU A 140 12.28 13.06 7.00
N VAL A 141 11.13 13.29 7.62
CA VAL A 141 9.83 13.28 6.93
C VAL A 141 9.70 14.51 6.03
N LYS A 142 10.10 15.68 6.54
CA LYS A 142 10.09 16.93 5.75
C LYS A 142 11.00 16.82 4.52
N ASP A 143 12.17 16.21 4.69
CA ASP A 143 13.13 16.02 3.60
C ASP A 143 12.60 15.01 2.57
N LEU A 144 11.93 13.95 3.03
CA LEU A 144 11.26 13.00 2.15
C LEU A 144 10.16 13.71 1.33
N ILE A 145 9.32 14.51 1.97
CA ILE A 145 8.25 15.28 1.30
C ILE A 145 8.86 16.18 0.20
N LYS A 146 9.92 16.92 0.53
CA LYS A 146 10.62 17.79 -0.45
C LYS A 146 11.14 16.98 -1.64
N TYR A 147 11.69 15.80 -1.39
CA TYR A 147 12.18 14.91 -2.44
C TYR A 147 11.02 14.43 -3.33
N VAL A 148 9.95 13.88 -2.71
CA VAL A 148 8.82 13.33 -3.46
C VAL A 148 8.11 14.42 -4.29
N ALA A 149 8.01 15.65 -3.77
CA ALA A 149 7.40 16.77 -4.48
C ALA A 149 8.09 17.07 -5.83
N GLN A 150 9.37 16.68 -5.98
CA GLN A 150 10.10 16.84 -7.25
C GLN A 150 9.90 15.66 -8.22
N LYS A 151 9.11 14.67 -7.83
CA LYS A 151 8.91 13.42 -8.59
C LYS A 151 7.41 13.20 -8.86
N PRO A 152 6.85 13.82 -9.91
CA PRO A 152 5.39 13.81 -10.14
C PRO A 152 4.78 12.44 -10.39
N ASP A 153 5.60 11.43 -10.75
CA ASP A 153 5.11 10.07 -10.97
C ASP A 153 5.31 9.15 -9.75
N LEU A 154 5.90 9.66 -8.66
CA LEU A 154 6.09 8.90 -7.42
C LEU A 154 4.89 9.14 -6.50
N ILE A 155 4.35 8.08 -5.92
CA ILE A 155 3.20 8.10 -5.03
C ILE A 155 3.71 8.04 -3.58
N LEU A 156 3.34 9.01 -2.76
CA LEU A 156 3.60 9.02 -1.32
C LEU A 156 2.43 8.36 -0.61
N ALA A 157 2.64 7.16 -0.10
CA ALA A 157 1.62 6.41 0.63
C ALA A 157 1.84 6.55 2.14
N THR A 158 0.75 6.71 2.90
CA THR A 158 0.81 7.00 4.35
C THR A 158 1.31 5.84 5.20
N GLY A 159 1.38 4.63 4.63
CA GLY A 159 1.78 3.46 5.41
C GLY A 159 0.81 3.17 6.54
N HIS A 160 1.32 2.84 7.73
CA HIS A 160 0.51 2.46 8.87
C HIS A 160 0.59 3.48 10.03
N GLY A 161 0.81 4.75 9.72
CA GLY A 161 0.83 5.79 10.73
C GLY A 161 -0.54 6.02 11.38
N SER A 162 -0.55 6.59 12.56
CA SER A 162 -1.78 6.97 13.27
C SER A 162 -2.50 8.13 12.57
N VAL A 163 -3.78 8.35 12.91
CA VAL A 163 -4.55 9.51 12.43
C VAL A 163 -3.78 10.82 12.69
N ARG A 164 -3.18 10.97 13.87
CA ARG A 164 -2.40 12.16 14.24
C ARG A 164 -1.23 12.40 13.29
N GLU A 165 -0.53 11.35 12.90
CA GLU A 165 0.62 11.43 12.00
C GLU A 165 0.17 11.77 10.56
N ILE A 166 -0.91 11.15 10.13
CA ILE A 166 -1.47 11.39 8.78
C ILE A 166 -2.00 12.81 8.68
N ASP A 167 -2.63 13.32 9.76
CA ASP A 167 -3.08 14.72 9.84
C ASP A 167 -1.94 15.73 9.70
N ALA A 168 -0.74 15.38 10.13
CA ALA A 168 0.44 16.24 9.94
C ALA A 168 1.03 16.06 8.53
N LEU A 169 1.05 14.81 8.02
CA LEU A 169 1.71 14.46 6.76
C LEU A 169 0.98 15.04 5.54
N ILE A 170 -0.35 14.85 5.45
CA ILE A 170 -1.12 15.21 4.25
C ILE A 170 -1.03 16.69 3.92
N PRO A 171 -1.36 17.64 4.86
CA PRO A 171 -1.27 19.06 4.52
C PRO A 171 0.15 19.49 4.18
N ALA A 172 1.16 18.91 4.83
CA ALA A 172 2.56 19.25 4.53
C ALA A 172 2.96 18.76 3.13
N ALA A 173 2.55 17.54 2.76
CA ALA A 173 2.83 16.98 1.44
C ALA A 173 2.10 17.77 0.33
N ALA A 174 0.83 18.09 0.54
CA ALA A 174 0.03 18.89 -0.40
C ALA A 174 0.65 20.27 -0.60
N LYS A 175 0.99 20.96 0.50
CA LYS A 175 1.62 22.28 0.47
C LYS A 175 2.97 22.26 -0.25
N ALA A 176 3.72 21.19 -0.12
CA ALA A 176 5.02 21.03 -0.80
C ALA A 176 4.87 20.70 -2.29
N GLY A 177 3.67 20.37 -2.76
CA GLY A 177 3.40 20.06 -4.15
C GLY A 177 3.51 18.57 -4.51
N VAL A 178 3.41 17.68 -3.54
CA VAL A 178 3.36 16.24 -3.81
C VAL A 178 2.09 15.96 -4.62
N GLN A 179 2.25 15.40 -5.82
CA GLN A 179 1.15 15.23 -6.77
C GLN A 179 0.22 14.06 -6.42
N LYS A 180 0.73 13.04 -5.75
CA LYS A 180 -0.02 11.80 -5.50
C LYS A 180 0.19 11.38 -4.05
N ILE A 181 -0.79 11.67 -3.21
CA ILE A 181 -0.82 11.27 -1.80
C ILE A 181 -1.84 10.14 -1.69
N PHE A 182 -1.45 9.00 -1.15
CA PHE A 182 -2.26 7.78 -1.13
C PHE A 182 -2.41 7.31 0.32
N ILE A 183 -3.63 7.16 0.78
CA ILE A 183 -3.90 6.75 2.17
C ILE A 183 -4.23 5.26 2.19
N ASN A 184 -3.33 4.48 2.79
CA ASN A 184 -3.50 3.03 2.93
C ASN A 184 -4.61 2.73 3.95
N HIS A 185 -5.53 1.85 3.57
CA HIS A 185 -6.63 1.29 4.40
C HIS A 185 -7.05 2.17 5.59
N PRO A 186 -7.53 3.40 5.33
CA PRO A 186 -7.75 4.39 6.39
C PRO A 186 -8.79 3.98 7.44
N PHE A 187 -9.78 3.17 7.05
CA PHE A 187 -10.91 2.78 7.90
C PHE A 187 -10.63 1.48 8.68
N PHE A 188 -9.60 0.74 8.31
CA PHE A 188 -9.30 -0.58 8.91
C PHE A 188 -8.21 -0.46 9.96
N LEU A 189 -6.95 -0.42 9.54
CA LEU A 189 -5.80 -0.35 10.45
C LEU A 189 -5.65 1.02 11.09
N ILE A 190 -5.81 2.08 10.31
CA ILE A 190 -5.67 3.47 10.78
C ILE A 190 -6.82 3.85 11.72
N GLY A 191 -8.01 3.29 11.48
CA GLY A 191 -9.19 3.56 12.30
C GLY A 191 -9.75 4.97 12.15
N ALA A 192 -9.53 5.60 11.01
CA ALA A 192 -10.03 6.96 10.76
C ALA A 192 -11.55 6.97 10.59
N SER A 193 -12.21 7.99 11.11
CA SER A 193 -13.64 8.18 10.90
C SER A 193 -13.92 8.58 9.44
N ILE A 194 -15.16 8.38 8.98
CA ILE A 194 -15.57 8.78 7.63
C ILE A 194 -15.33 10.29 7.41
N GLU A 195 -15.64 11.12 8.41
CA GLU A 195 -15.44 12.57 8.35
C GLU A 195 -13.96 12.90 8.12
N LYS A 196 -13.07 12.18 8.80
CA LYS A 196 -11.62 12.37 8.66
C LYS A 196 -11.13 11.95 7.26
N ILE A 197 -11.64 10.82 6.76
CA ILE A 197 -11.32 10.34 5.40
C ILE A 197 -11.74 11.40 4.35
N VAL A 198 -12.95 11.96 4.51
CA VAL A 198 -13.46 13.02 3.63
C VAL A 198 -12.58 14.28 3.72
N GLU A 199 -12.15 14.63 4.92
CA GLU A 199 -11.23 15.77 5.12
C GLU A 199 -9.93 15.59 4.34
N TRP A 200 -9.33 14.41 4.43
CA TRP A 200 -8.09 14.09 3.71
C TRP A 200 -8.29 14.07 2.18
N ALA A 201 -9.42 13.54 1.72
CA ALA A 201 -9.75 13.55 0.29
C ALA A 201 -9.85 14.99 -0.23
N LYS A 202 -10.49 15.88 0.54
CA LYS A 202 -10.58 17.33 0.17
C LYS A 202 -9.21 18.00 0.06
N MET A 203 -8.19 17.45 0.70
CA MET A 203 -6.80 17.93 0.58
C MET A 203 -6.07 17.34 -0.63
N GLY A 204 -6.76 16.50 -1.43
CA GLY A 204 -6.20 15.90 -2.65
C GLY A 204 -5.66 14.49 -2.48
N ALA A 205 -5.91 13.85 -1.34
CA ALA A 205 -5.44 12.48 -1.13
C ALA A 205 -6.36 11.46 -1.81
N TYR A 206 -5.76 10.38 -2.31
CA TYR A 206 -6.47 9.20 -2.82
C TYR A 206 -6.74 8.24 -1.67
N ILE A 207 -7.94 7.71 -1.61
CA ILE A 207 -8.46 6.88 -0.52
C ILE A 207 -8.49 5.42 -0.98
N GLU A 208 -7.77 4.56 -0.28
CA GLU A 208 -7.71 3.14 -0.59
C GLU A 208 -8.90 2.38 0.02
N LEU A 209 -9.56 1.56 -0.78
CA LEU A 209 -10.54 0.57 -0.35
C LEU A 209 -10.00 -0.82 -0.71
N ASN A 210 -9.47 -1.53 0.28
CA ASN A 210 -8.86 -2.84 0.05
C ASN A 210 -9.91 -3.95 0.10
N ALA A 211 -9.90 -4.83 -0.87
CA ALA A 211 -10.83 -5.96 -0.91
C ALA A 211 -10.61 -6.94 0.27
N CYS A 212 -9.37 -7.11 0.71
CA CYS A 212 -9.05 -8.13 1.73
C CYS A 212 -9.68 -7.88 3.10
N VAL A 213 -10.10 -6.66 3.41
CA VAL A 213 -10.69 -6.36 4.72
C VAL A 213 -12.20 -6.64 4.78
N PHE A 214 -12.81 -6.97 3.63
CA PHE A 214 -14.24 -7.27 3.55
C PHE A 214 -14.50 -8.78 3.41
N PRO A 215 -15.61 -9.30 3.92
CA PRO A 215 -16.00 -10.69 3.66
C PRO A 215 -16.14 -10.94 2.15
N PRO A 216 -15.83 -12.14 1.64
CA PRO A 216 -15.50 -13.38 2.38
C PRO A 216 -14.00 -13.61 2.62
N SER A 217 -13.18 -12.60 2.55
CA SER A 217 -11.74 -12.73 2.86
C SER A 217 -11.53 -13.32 4.26
N ASN A 218 -10.48 -14.10 4.43
CA ASN A 218 -10.08 -14.64 5.73
C ASN A 218 -9.70 -13.53 6.73
N PHE A 219 -9.38 -12.34 6.24
CA PHE A 219 -9.08 -11.16 7.06
C PHE A 219 -10.27 -10.19 7.11
N GLY A 220 -11.37 -10.55 6.46
CA GLY A 220 -12.56 -9.72 6.32
C GLY A 220 -13.32 -9.55 7.63
N SER A 221 -13.23 -8.36 8.19
CA SER A 221 -13.94 -8.01 9.44
C SER A 221 -14.71 -6.70 9.31
N VAL A 222 -14.61 -6.01 8.18
CA VAL A 222 -15.22 -4.69 7.97
C VAL A 222 -16.56 -4.89 7.23
N SER A 223 -17.60 -4.21 7.70
CA SER A 223 -18.91 -4.20 7.02
C SER A 223 -18.81 -3.45 5.69
N PHE A 224 -19.48 -3.94 4.66
CA PHE A 224 -19.64 -3.23 3.39
C PHE A 224 -20.33 -1.86 3.56
N ASP A 225 -21.04 -1.62 4.66
CA ASP A 225 -21.61 -0.29 4.96
C ASP A 225 -20.54 0.79 5.08
N VAL A 226 -19.33 0.41 5.52
CA VAL A 226 -18.20 1.35 5.60
C VAL A 226 -17.77 1.76 4.19
N ALA A 227 -17.62 0.78 3.29
CA ALA A 227 -17.28 1.06 1.89
C ALA A 227 -18.36 1.93 1.23
N ALA A 228 -19.65 1.59 1.44
CA ALA A 228 -20.76 2.36 0.89
C ALA A 228 -20.71 3.82 1.34
N LYS A 229 -20.50 4.06 2.63
CA LYS A 229 -20.40 5.43 3.17
C LYS A 229 -19.21 6.19 2.56
N ILE A 230 -18.06 5.55 2.37
CA ILE A 230 -16.90 6.18 1.75
C ILE A 230 -17.23 6.52 0.28
N LEU A 231 -17.82 5.58 -0.47
CA LEU A 231 -18.21 5.79 -1.86
C LEU A 231 -19.24 6.93 -2.02
N GLU A 232 -20.12 7.12 -1.04
CA GLU A 232 -21.13 8.21 -1.03
C GLU A 232 -20.53 9.57 -0.64
N SER A 233 -19.41 9.57 0.09
CA SER A 233 -18.88 10.78 0.74
C SER A 233 -17.62 11.35 0.08
N VAL A 234 -16.86 10.52 -0.66
CA VAL A 234 -15.60 10.89 -1.29
C VAL A 234 -15.78 10.88 -2.81
N PRO A 235 -15.24 11.89 -3.54
CA PRO A 235 -15.30 11.87 -5.01
C PRO A 235 -14.74 10.57 -5.59
N LEU A 236 -15.43 9.95 -6.53
CA LEU A 236 -15.06 8.65 -7.09
C LEU A 236 -13.69 8.64 -7.76
N ASP A 237 -13.25 9.78 -8.30
CA ASP A 237 -11.93 9.93 -8.92
C ASP A 237 -10.79 10.01 -7.90
N GLN A 238 -11.12 10.05 -6.61
CA GLN A 238 -10.15 9.96 -5.51
C GLN A 238 -10.22 8.62 -4.77
N ILE A 239 -11.03 7.69 -5.22
CA ILE A 239 -11.13 6.35 -4.61
C ILE A 239 -10.34 5.36 -5.45
N VAL A 240 -9.53 4.56 -4.78
CA VAL A 240 -8.80 3.45 -5.39
C VAL A 240 -9.26 2.15 -4.73
N ILE A 241 -9.76 1.25 -5.55
CA ILE A 241 -10.13 -0.10 -5.08
C ILE A 241 -9.00 -1.04 -5.51
N ASP A 242 -8.39 -1.71 -4.55
CA ASP A 242 -7.32 -2.68 -4.80
C ASP A 242 -7.49 -3.92 -3.93
N SER A 243 -6.60 -4.87 -4.06
CA SER A 243 -6.84 -6.15 -3.41
C SER A 243 -6.30 -6.25 -1.99
N ASP A 244 -5.07 -5.84 -1.76
CA ASP A 244 -4.30 -6.15 -0.56
C ASP A 244 -4.30 -7.66 -0.26
N TYR A 245 -4.28 -8.48 -1.32
CA TYR A 245 -4.19 -9.95 -1.24
C TYR A 245 -2.75 -10.40 -1.48
N GLY A 246 -2.53 -11.71 -1.30
CA GLY A 246 -1.24 -12.37 -1.49
C GLY A 246 -0.59 -12.81 -0.19
N GLN A 247 -1.13 -12.44 0.96
CA GLN A 247 -0.66 -12.92 2.26
C GLN A 247 -0.99 -14.41 2.40
N ASN A 248 -0.13 -15.14 3.11
CA ASN A 248 -0.36 -16.56 3.40
C ASN A 248 -1.72 -16.73 4.11
N GLY A 249 -2.54 -17.61 3.55
CA GLY A 249 -3.88 -17.87 4.07
C GLY A 249 -4.99 -17.02 3.47
N ASN A 250 -4.66 -15.99 2.69
CA ASN A 250 -5.66 -15.14 2.04
C ASN A 250 -5.75 -15.34 0.52
N GLY A 251 -4.80 -16.05 -0.07
CA GLY A 251 -4.79 -16.35 -1.51
C GLY A 251 -4.27 -15.23 -2.38
N SER A 252 -4.40 -15.40 -3.69
CA SER A 252 -3.99 -14.39 -4.68
C SER A 252 -5.14 -13.42 -4.98
N PRO A 253 -4.87 -12.25 -5.50
CA PRO A 253 -5.90 -11.34 -6.02
C PRO A 253 -6.87 -11.97 -7.01
N UNK A 254 -6.43 -12.76 -7.73
CA UNK A 254 -7.22 -13.41 -8.69
C UNK A 254 -8.07 -14.47 -8.11
N UNK A 255 -7.72 -14.90 -6.97
CA UNK A 255 -8.51 -15.88 -6.34
C UNK A 255 -9.73 -15.31 -5.69
N UNK A 256 -9.69 -14.30 -5.44
CA UNK A 256 -10.79 -13.59 -4.96
C UNK A 256 -11.88 -13.40 -5.96
N UNK A 257 -11.48 -13.41 -6.92
CA UNK A 257 -12.32 -13.40 -8.03
C UNK A 257 -12.95 -14.71 -8.32
N GLN A 258 -12.31 -15.69 -7.94
CA GLN A 258 -12.83 -17.07 -8.16
C GLN A 258 -13.77 -17.54 -7.05
N SER A 259 -13.53 -17.16 -5.83
CA SER A 259 -14.34 -17.58 -4.68
C SER A 259 -15.77 -17.01 -4.69
N SER A 260 -15.99 -15.94 -5.40
CA SER A 260 -17.35 -15.36 -5.55
C SER A 260 -18.28 -16.17 -6.48
N LYS A 261 -17.83 -17.33 -6.98
CA LYS A 261 -18.68 -18.24 -7.79
C LYS A 261 -19.61 -19.11 -6.92
N SER A 262 -19.48 -19.04 -5.60
CA SER A 262 -20.25 -19.92 -4.69
C SER A 262 -21.33 -19.18 -3.88
N ILE A 263 -21.71 -17.97 -4.30
CA ILE A 263 -22.83 -17.23 -3.69
C ILE A 263 -23.93 -17.03 -4.71
#